data_92fb7acaaf9bfd47363c8e6edbf35a8d
#
_entry.id   92fb7acaaf9bfd47363c8e6edbf35a8d
#
_cell.length_a   1.000
_cell.length_b   1.000
_cell.length_c   1.000
_cell.angle_alpha   90.00
_cell.angle_beta   90.00
_cell.angle_gamma   90.00
#
_symmetry.space_group_name_H-M   'P 1'
#
loop_
_entity.id
_entity.type
_entity.pdbx_description
1 polymer ?
#
loop_
_entity_poly.entity_id
_entity_poly.type
_entity_poly.pdbx_seq_one_letter_code
_entity_poly.pdbx_strand_id
1 'polypeptide(L)'
;MKKKVSFGESIIILVILLLILETAVIKFGLSPEVPVLFTVLLLTFWAKIRGFSWQDIQNGIKEGISVAIIPIFIFILIGALIGLWIQAGIIPSIMVLGFHLINGEFFLPSVFVVCSIVGVAIGSGFTTISTVGIALFGIGASMNANPALVAGAIISGAVFGDKMSPLSDSTNLSSAVAESELFAHIKNMMWSTIPSFVVSFILFWILGSSGQMDLTKIERTSSILQQHLVISWWAIVPIILMLICAWRKIPAIPTLFINIAATVIMIFIINPHFSITALNNLIMNGFVAKTSDSSVNSLLTRGGISSMMGTVALIISTLSLGGMLMKFNIVQSAMEPLVKYLKKPGCLITVTILSGICINLFVGEQYLSVILPGRAFKSAYDKIGLAPLALSRVLEDGGSVINYLIPWGVAGSFAASTLGVPVLAFLPFTFFSLLSPVFSIISGVTGIGLKWSKKPTK
;
A
#
# COMPACT_ATOMS: atom_id res chain seq x y z
N MET A 1 -28.60 16.13 23.74
CA MET A 1 -27.61 15.16 24.25
C MET A 1 -27.26 14.18 23.13
N LYS A 2 -26.03 14.15 22.61
CA LYS A 2 -25.59 13.16 21.64
C LYS A 2 -25.70 11.78 22.32
N LYS A 3 -26.56 10.88 21.82
CA LYS A 3 -26.71 9.53 22.38
C LYS A 3 -25.38 8.79 22.19
N LYS A 4 -24.71 8.44 23.27
CA LYS A 4 -23.49 7.63 23.27
C LYS A 4 -23.81 6.28 22.62
N VAL A 5 -23.09 5.86 21.57
CA VAL A 5 -23.24 4.53 20.96
C VAL A 5 -22.70 3.52 21.96
N SER A 6 -23.43 2.44 22.21
CA SER A 6 -22.97 1.40 23.14
C SER A 6 -21.96 0.46 22.48
N PHE A 7 -21.17 -0.25 23.30
CA PHE A 7 -20.22 -1.28 22.79
C PHE A 7 -20.93 -2.32 21.92
N GLY A 8 -22.03 -2.90 22.40
CA GLY A 8 -22.76 -3.92 21.65
C GLY A 8 -23.31 -3.41 20.32
N GLU A 9 -23.86 -2.19 20.31
CA GLU A 9 -24.34 -1.57 19.08
C GLU A 9 -23.19 -1.29 18.09
N SER A 10 -22.05 -0.82 18.58
CA SER A 10 -20.86 -0.61 17.74
C SER A 10 -20.40 -1.91 17.07
N ILE A 11 -20.30 -2.99 17.82
CA ILE A 11 -19.92 -4.30 17.28
C ILE A 11 -20.91 -4.80 16.24
N ILE A 12 -22.22 -4.68 16.50
CA ILE A 12 -23.27 -5.11 15.55
C ILE A 12 -23.13 -4.31 14.23
N ILE A 13 -22.97 -2.99 14.30
CA ILE A 13 -22.79 -2.16 13.10
C ILE A 13 -21.56 -2.60 12.32
N LEU A 14 -20.40 -2.71 12.98
CA LEU A 14 -19.15 -3.09 12.33
C LEU A 14 -19.25 -4.47 11.68
N VAL A 15 -19.83 -5.45 12.38
CA VAL A 15 -20.03 -6.81 11.83
C VAL A 15 -20.97 -6.79 10.62
N ILE A 16 -22.09 -6.08 10.67
CA ILE A 16 -23.01 -5.98 9.53
C ILE A 16 -22.32 -5.36 8.31
N LEU A 17 -21.61 -4.23 8.50
CA LEU A 17 -20.90 -3.57 7.41
C LEU A 17 -19.83 -4.49 6.81
N LEU A 18 -19.06 -5.20 7.64
CA LEU A 18 -18.04 -6.14 7.17
C LEU A 18 -18.65 -7.30 6.39
N LEU A 19 -19.72 -7.91 6.89
CA LEU A 19 -20.43 -9.01 6.20
C LEU A 19 -20.98 -8.59 4.85
N ILE A 20 -21.46 -7.34 4.71
CA ILE A 20 -21.91 -6.80 3.43
C ILE A 20 -20.74 -6.67 2.46
N LEU A 21 -19.63 -6.08 2.91
CA LEU A 21 -18.43 -5.90 2.07
C LEU A 21 -17.82 -7.25 1.67
N GLU A 22 -17.64 -8.15 2.63
CA GLU A 22 -17.12 -9.49 2.39
C GLU A 22 -17.99 -10.27 1.39
N THR A 23 -19.31 -10.32 1.63
CA THR A 23 -20.24 -11.04 0.75
C THR A 23 -20.25 -10.44 -0.65
N ALA A 24 -20.30 -9.12 -0.77
CA ALA A 24 -20.35 -8.46 -2.08
C ALA A 24 -19.03 -8.61 -2.85
N VAL A 25 -17.90 -8.35 -2.21
CA VAL A 25 -16.59 -8.33 -2.89
C VAL A 25 -16.02 -9.73 -3.04
N ILE A 26 -16.06 -10.56 -1.98
CA ILE A 26 -15.39 -11.88 -2.00
C ILE A 26 -16.31 -12.93 -2.62
N LYS A 27 -17.56 -13.02 -2.18
CA LYS A 27 -18.48 -14.08 -2.66
C LYS A 27 -19.06 -13.80 -4.04
N PHE A 28 -19.48 -12.53 -4.30
CA PHE A 28 -20.08 -12.14 -5.56
C PHE A 28 -19.09 -11.54 -6.57
N GLY A 29 -17.85 -11.28 -6.17
CA GLY A 29 -16.82 -10.72 -7.06
C GLY A 29 -17.13 -9.30 -7.57
N LEU A 30 -17.95 -8.53 -6.83
CA LEU A 30 -18.31 -7.17 -7.22
C LEU A 30 -17.13 -6.23 -7.03
N SER A 31 -17.02 -5.24 -7.91
CA SER A 31 -16.09 -4.12 -7.71
C SER A 31 -16.42 -3.39 -6.40
N PRO A 32 -15.44 -3.11 -5.54
CA PRO A 32 -15.68 -2.67 -4.16
C PRO A 32 -16.34 -1.30 -4.03
N GLU A 33 -16.32 -0.47 -5.08
CA GLU A 33 -16.89 0.89 -5.08
C GLU A 33 -18.38 0.89 -4.70
N VAL A 34 -19.16 0.03 -5.35
CA VAL A 34 -20.63 -0.04 -5.14
C VAL A 34 -20.97 -0.59 -3.76
N PRO A 35 -20.40 -1.71 -3.29
CA PRO A 35 -20.62 -2.19 -1.92
C PRO A 35 -20.26 -1.16 -0.84
N VAL A 36 -19.15 -0.44 -1.01
CA VAL A 36 -18.73 0.60 -0.06
C VAL A 36 -19.73 1.74 -0.02
N LEU A 37 -20.18 2.25 -1.18
CA LEU A 37 -21.22 3.28 -1.23
C LEU A 37 -22.54 2.81 -0.59
N PHE A 38 -22.89 1.55 -0.77
CA PHE A 38 -24.07 0.98 -0.12
C PHE A 38 -23.92 0.95 1.41
N THR A 39 -22.73 0.61 1.94
CA THR A 39 -22.48 0.68 3.39
C THR A 39 -22.53 2.11 3.93
N VAL A 40 -22.05 3.11 3.17
CA VAL A 40 -22.20 4.55 3.51
C VAL A 40 -23.67 4.92 3.60
N LEU A 41 -24.49 4.47 2.65
CA LEU A 41 -25.93 4.70 2.65
C LEU A 41 -26.60 4.08 3.90
N LEU A 42 -26.31 2.83 4.20
CA LEU A 42 -26.87 2.15 5.39
C LEU A 42 -26.46 2.86 6.69
N LEU A 43 -25.20 3.27 6.81
CA LEU A 43 -24.73 4.01 7.97
C LEU A 43 -25.39 5.39 8.08
N THR A 44 -25.68 6.02 6.95
CA THR A 44 -26.43 7.29 6.90
C THR A 44 -27.86 7.11 7.45
N PHE A 45 -28.57 6.06 7.01
CA PHE A 45 -29.90 5.77 7.54
C PHE A 45 -29.88 5.46 9.05
N TRP A 46 -28.95 4.63 9.49
CA TRP A 46 -28.77 4.34 10.91
C TRP A 46 -28.52 5.63 11.71
N ALA A 47 -27.64 6.49 11.23
CA ALA A 47 -27.33 7.77 11.88
C ALA A 47 -28.56 8.66 12.00
N LYS A 48 -29.42 8.70 10.97
CA LYS A 48 -30.67 9.46 11.01
C LYS A 48 -31.66 8.88 12.04
N ILE A 49 -31.83 7.57 12.08
CA ILE A 49 -32.68 6.89 13.06
C ILE A 49 -32.18 7.18 14.50
N ARG A 50 -30.87 7.27 14.69
CA ARG A 50 -30.26 7.61 15.99
C ARG A 50 -30.33 9.08 16.36
N GLY A 51 -30.82 9.95 15.45
CA GLY A 51 -31.04 11.36 15.70
C GLY A 51 -29.81 12.24 15.46
N PHE A 52 -28.82 11.75 14.69
CA PHE A 52 -27.74 12.61 14.19
C PHE A 52 -28.28 13.58 13.13
N SER A 53 -27.75 14.81 13.13
CA SER A 53 -28.11 15.83 12.14
C SER A 53 -27.49 15.52 10.77
N TRP A 54 -28.06 16.06 9.71
CA TRP A 54 -27.42 16.03 8.38
C TRP A 54 -26.04 16.66 8.39
N GLN A 55 -25.86 17.70 9.20
CA GLN A 55 -24.56 18.35 9.36
C GLN A 55 -23.52 17.42 10.03
N ASP A 56 -23.90 16.58 11.00
CA ASP A 56 -22.99 15.60 11.62
C ASP A 56 -22.54 14.56 10.57
N ILE A 57 -23.47 14.10 9.71
CA ILE A 57 -23.18 13.15 8.64
C ILE A 57 -22.22 13.79 7.63
N GLN A 58 -22.51 15.00 7.13
CA GLN A 58 -21.66 15.70 6.20
C GLN A 58 -20.27 15.99 6.78
N ASN A 59 -20.20 16.36 8.06
CA ASN A 59 -18.93 16.57 8.75
C ASN A 59 -18.11 15.26 8.85
N GLY A 60 -18.76 14.13 9.15
CA GLY A 60 -18.10 12.82 9.14
C GLY A 60 -17.48 12.50 7.78
N ILE A 61 -18.24 12.69 6.71
CA ILE A 61 -17.76 12.50 5.34
C ILE A 61 -16.59 13.45 5.03
N LYS A 62 -16.71 14.75 5.34
CA LYS A 62 -15.64 15.74 5.10
C LYS A 62 -14.37 15.41 5.88
N GLU A 63 -14.50 15.07 7.15
CA GLU A 63 -13.37 14.71 8.02
C GLU A 63 -12.66 13.44 7.49
N GLY A 64 -13.41 12.45 7.01
CA GLY A 64 -12.86 11.25 6.37
C GLY A 64 -12.12 11.56 5.08
N ILE A 65 -12.74 12.29 4.15
CA ILE A 65 -12.14 12.61 2.84
C ILE A 65 -10.91 13.51 3.01
N SER A 66 -10.86 14.37 4.03
CA SER A 66 -9.72 15.29 4.24
C SER A 66 -8.38 14.56 4.37
N VAL A 67 -8.37 13.34 4.88
CA VAL A 67 -7.17 12.49 5.00
C VAL A 67 -6.72 11.98 3.63
N ALA A 68 -7.64 11.87 2.66
CA ALA A 68 -7.38 11.35 1.32
C ALA A 68 -6.81 12.35 0.34
N ILE A 69 -6.84 13.63 0.60
CA ILE A 69 -6.49 14.67 -0.39
C ILE A 69 -5.10 14.44 -0.96
N ILE A 70 -4.11 14.19 -0.12
CA ILE A 70 -2.72 13.94 -0.55
C ILE A 70 -2.59 12.62 -1.31
N PRO A 71 -3.06 11.46 -0.81
CA PRO A 71 -3.10 10.22 -1.59
C PRO A 71 -3.79 10.33 -2.94
N ILE A 72 -4.98 10.95 -3.01
CA ILE A 72 -5.70 11.14 -4.27
C ILE A 72 -4.85 11.91 -5.28
N PHE A 73 -4.19 12.99 -4.85
CA PHE A 73 -3.34 13.76 -5.72
C PHE A 73 -2.13 12.97 -6.22
N ILE A 74 -1.52 12.17 -5.34
CA ILE A 74 -0.44 11.24 -5.71
C ILE A 74 -0.92 10.24 -6.76
N PHE A 75 -2.11 9.66 -6.63
CA PHE A 75 -2.63 8.69 -7.61
C PHE A 75 -2.88 9.29 -8.98
N ILE A 76 -3.40 10.52 -9.04
CA ILE A 76 -3.56 11.26 -10.29
C ILE A 76 -2.19 11.44 -10.97
N LEU A 77 -1.17 11.87 -10.23
CA LEU A 77 0.17 12.06 -10.76
C LEU A 77 0.84 10.74 -11.19
N ILE A 78 0.66 9.68 -10.42
CA ILE A 78 1.17 8.34 -10.76
C ILE A 78 0.51 7.83 -12.04
N GLY A 79 -0.81 7.99 -12.19
CA GLY A 79 -1.51 7.64 -13.43
C GLY A 79 -0.88 8.31 -14.65
N ALA A 80 -0.65 9.62 -14.58
CA ALA A 80 0.03 10.36 -15.62
C ALA A 80 1.47 9.86 -15.85
N LEU A 81 2.24 9.66 -14.78
CA LEU A 81 3.63 9.23 -14.84
C LEU A 81 3.82 7.88 -15.52
N ILE A 82 2.97 6.90 -15.23
CA ILE A 82 3.04 5.55 -15.83
C ILE A 82 2.97 5.64 -17.36
N GLY A 83 1.98 6.36 -17.89
CA GLY A 83 1.82 6.55 -19.34
C GLY A 83 3.04 7.22 -19.96
N LEU A 84 3.54 8.28 -19.32
CA LEU A 84 4.74 8.99 -19.77
C LEU A 84 6.00 8.12 -19.73
N TRP A 85 6.18 7.32 -18.68
CA TRP A 85 7.34 6.42 -18.55
C TRP A 85 7.35 5.30 -19.59
N ILE A 86 6.18 4.80 -19.99
CA ILE A 86 6.08 3.84 -21.09
C ILE A 86 6.43 4.53 -22.41
N GLN A 87 5.83 5.69 -22.69
CA GLN A 87 6.07 6.46 -23.92
C GLN A 87 7.55 6.87 -24.08
N ALA A 88 8.20 7.30 -23.00
CA ALA A 88 9.61 7.67 -23.01
C ALA A 88 10.55 6.46 -23.07
N GLY A 89 10.01 5.23 -23.05
CA GLY A 89 10.81 4.01 -23.06
C GLY A 89 11.47 3.64 -21.75
N ILE A 90 11.11 4.29 -20.64
CA ILE A 90 11.72 4.03 -19.32
C ILE A 90 11.36 2.62 -18.84
N ILE A 91 10.06 2.29 -18.76
CA ILE A 91 9.60 0.96 -18.36
C ILE A 91 10.09 -0.12 -19.31
N PRO A 92 9.96 0.03 -20.65
CA PRO A 92 10.53 -0.93 -21.61
C PRO A 92 12.03 -1.14 -21.47
N SER A 93 12.81 -0.08 -21.25
CA SER A 93 14.28 -0.20 -21.05
C SER A 93 14.63 -0.98 -19.79
N ILE A 94 13.92 -0.74 -18.67
CA ILE A 94 14.12 -1.51 -17.43
C ILE A 94 13.77 -2.98 -17.66
N MET A 95 12.71 -3.28 -18.42
CA MET A 95 12.34 -4.64 -18.74
C MET A 95 13.44 -5.34 -19.53
N VAL A 96 13.94 -4.73 -20.61
CA VAL A 96 15.00 -5.31 -21.45
C VAL A 96 16.30 -5.50 -20.64
N LEU A 97 16.68 -4.54 -19.81
CA LEU A 97 17.85 -4.67 -18.91
C LEU A 97 17.65 -5.81 -17.91
N GLY A 98 16.45 -5.90 -17.32
CA GLY A 98 16.11 -6.93 -16.35
C GLY A 98 16.19 -8.35 -16.92
N PHE A 99 15.83 -8.56 -18.18
CA PHE A 99 15.95 -9.86 -18.85
C PHE A 99 17.40 -10.37 -18.91
N HIS A 100 18.37 -9.47 -19.00
CA HIS A 100 19.80 -9.83 -19.05
C HIS A 100 20.42 -10.05 -17.67
N LEU A 101 19.84 -9.47 -16.62
CA LEU A 101 20.42 -9.46 -15.27
C LEU A 101 19.81 -10.51 -14.33
N ILE A 102 18.59 -10.97 -14.62
CA ILE A 102 17.83 -11.81 -13.67
C ILE A 102 17.79 -13.25 -14.17
N ASN A 103 18.36 -14.15 -13.37
CA ASN A 103 18.21 -15.60 -13.56
C ASN A 103 16.83 -16.05 -13.08
N GLY A 104 16.13 -16.93 -13.84
CA GLY A 104 14.74 -17.30 -13.59
C GLY A 104 14.46 -17.95 -12.26
N GLU A 105 15.37 -18.80 -11.79
CA GLU A 105 15.24 -19.46 -10.50
C GLU A 105 15.24 -18.45 -9.31
N PHE A 106 15.95 -17.33 -9.48
CA PHE A 106 16.05 -16.27 -8.49
C PHE A 106 15.18 -15.05 -8.81
N PHE A 107 14.29 -15.13 -9.80
CA PHE A 107 13.47 -14.00 -10.21
C PHE A 107 12.65 -13.42 -9.06
N LEU A 108 11.81 -14.22 -8.40
CA LEU A 108 10.94 -13.76 -7.34
C LEU A 108 11.69 -13.22 -6.11
N PRO A 109 12.72 -13.91 -5.59
CA PRO A 109 13.57 -13.34 -4.53
C PRO A 109 14.23 -12.02 -4.95
N SER A 110 14.70 -11.93 -6.20
CA SER A 110 15.31 -10.69 -6.73
C SER A 110 14.30 -9.55 -6.80
N VAL A 111 13.08 -9.81 -7.27
CA VAL A 111 11.98 -8.83 -7.28
C VAL A 111 11.71 -8.31 -5.86
N PHE A 112 11.59 -9.22 -4.90
CA PHE A 112 11.37 -8.86 -3.50
C PHE A 112 12.50 -7.98 -2.95
N VAL A 113 13.76 -8.37 -3.17
CA VAL A 113 14.95 -7.62 -2.68
C VAL A 113 15.08 -6.26 -3.37
N VAL A 114 14.92 -6.20 -4.69
CA VAL A 114 15.02 -4.95 -5.45
C VAL A 114 13.94 -3.97 -5.00
N CYS A 115 12.68 -4.40 -4.89
CA CYS A 115 11.60 -3.55 -4.37
C CYS A 115 11.86 -3.13 -2.91
N SER A 116 12.50 -3.99 -2.10
CA SER A 116 12.87 -3.65 -0.72
C SER A 116 13.92 -2.54 -0.68
N ILE A 117 14.99 -2.66 -1.46
CA ILE A 117 16.06 -1.66 -1.51
C ILE A 117 15.53 -0.32 -2.02
N VAL A 118 14.79 -0.34 -3.13
CA VAL A 118 14.21 0.87 -3.72
C VAL A 118 13.19 1.50 -2.78
N GLY A 119 12.37 0.69 -2.13
CA GLY A 119 11.39 1.15 -1.15
C GLY A 119 12.03 1.84 0.06
N VAL A 120 13.13 1.28 0.60
CA VAL A 120 13.91 1.95 1.68
C VAL A 120 14.47 3.29 1.22
N ALA A 121 14.98 3.35 -0.01
CA ALA A 121 15.57 4.57 -0.56
C ALA A 121 14.53 5.68 -0.81
N ILE A 122 13.34 5.31 -1.29
CA ILE A 122 12.25 6.26 -1.63
C ILE A 122 11.40 6.58 -0.40
N GLY A 123 11.15 5.60 0.48
CA GLY A 123 10.28 5.74 1.64
C GLY A 123 8.79 5.77 1.28
N SER A 124 8.40 5.08 0.20
CA SER A 124 7.00 5.02 -0.23
C SER A 124 6.72 3.71 -0.97
N GLY A 125 5.83 2.91 -0.42
CA GLY A 125 5.36 1.69 -1.06
C GLY A 125 4.60 1.98 -2.36
N PHE A 126 3.79 3.03 -2.39
CA PHE A 126 3.06 3.45 -3.59
C PHE A 126 4.00 3.78 -4.74
N THR A 127 5.02 4.57 -4.49
CA THR A 127 6.00 4.97 -5.50
C THR A 127 6.82 3.77 -5.98
N THR A 128 7.25 2.89 -5.08
CA THR A 128 7.99 1.67 -5.42
C THR A 128 7.18 0.75 -6.34
N ILE A 129 5.90 0.50 -6.01
CA ILE A 129 5.01 -0.35 -6.83
C ILE A 129 4.79 0.27 -8.21
N SER A 130 4.53 1.57 -8.28
CA SER A 130 4.19 2.25 -9.55
C SER A 130 5.39 2.53 -10.46
N THR A 131 6.60 2.36 -9.96
CA THR A 131 7.83 2.59 -10.74
C THR A 131 8.55 1.27 -11.04
N VAL A 132 9.45 0.86 -10.18
CA VAL A 132 10.21 -0.38 -10.34
C VAL A 132 9.30 -1.61 -10.32
N GLY A 133 8.23 -1.58 -9.51
CA GLY A 133 7.27 -2.67 -9.42
C GLY A 133 6.61 -2.99 -10.74
N ILE A 134 6.13 -1.99 -11.49
CA ILE A 134 5.52 -2.21 -12.82
C ILE A 134 6.52 -2.82 -13.80
N ALA A 135 7.76 -2.33 -13.81
CA ALA A 135 8.79 -2.86 -14.70
C ALA A 135 9.12 -4.33 -14.37
N LEU A 136 9.28 -4.66 -13.09
CA LEU A 136 9.52 -6.03 -12.65
C LEU A 136 8.31 -6.94 -12.90
N PHE A 137 7.09 -6.40 -12.76
CA PHE A 137 5.87 -7.12 -13.12
C PHE A 137 5.83 -7.46 -14.62
N GLY A 138 6.27 -6.53 -15.46
CA GLY A 138 6.41 -6.74 -16.90
C GLY A 138 7.41 -7.84 -17.24
N ILE A 139 8.54 -7.88 -16.55
CA ILE A 139 9.53 -8.96 -16.68
C ILE A 139 8.88 -10.32 -16.33
N GLY A 140 8.20 -10.40 -15.17
CA GLY A 140 7.52 -11.61 -14.74
C GLY A 140 6.45 -12.10 -15.74
N ALA A 141 5.67 -11.19 -16.31
CA ALA A 141 4.68 -11.53 -17.34
C ALA A 141 5.33 -12.08 -18.60
N SER A 142 6.47 -11.53 -19.02
CA SER A 142 7.24 -12.02 -20.17
C SER A 142 7.84 -13.41 -19.92
N MET A 143 8.19 -13.72 -18.67
CA MET A 143 8.67 -15.03 -18.24
C MET A 143 7.55 -16.05 -17.99
N ASN A 144 6.30 -15.67 -18.21
CA ASN A 144 5.13 -16.48 -17.89
C ASN A 144 5.00 -16.85 -16.41
N ALA A 145 5.59 -16.02 -15.53
CA ALA A 145 5.47 -16.20 -14.09
C ALA A 145 4.02 -15.94 -13.63
N ASN A 146 3.61 -16.59 -12.54
CA ASN A 146 2.27 -16.38 -11.97
C ASN A 146 2.11 -14.90 -11.56
N PRO A 147 1.16 -14.15 -12.18
CA PRO A 147 1.02 -12.71 -11.91
C PRO A 147 0.73 -12.38 -10.45
N ALA A 148 -0.03 -13.24 -9.76
CA ALA A 148 -0.36 -13.03 -8.35
C ALA A 148 0.87 -13.18 -7.45
N LEU A 149 1.75 -14.12 -7.77
CA LEU A 149 2.98 -14.37 -7.04
C LEU A 149 4.00 -13.24 -7.25
N VAL A 150 4.12 -12.76 -8.52
CA VAL A 150 4.97 -11.60 -8.84
C VAL A 150 4.47 -10.34 -8.14
N ALA A 151 3.17 -10.08 -8.18
CA ALA A 151 2.56 -8.95 -7.46
C ALA A 151 2.80 -9.06 -5.93
N GLY A 152 2.67 -10.26 -5.37
CA GLY A 152 2.96 -10.53 -3.96
C GLY A 152 4.42 -10.20 -3.58
N ALA A 153 5.38 -10.55 -4.43
CA ALA A 153 6.80 -10.26 -4.22
C ALA A 153 7.08 -8.74 -4.29
N ILE A 154 6.51 -8.05 -5.29
CA ILE A 154 6.62 -6.60 -5.45
C ILE A 154 6.06 -5.88 -4.22
N ILE A 155 4.82 -6.22 -3.82
CA ILE A 155 4.13 -5.58 -2.69
C ILE A 155 4.88 -5.87 -1.39
N SER A 156 5.30 -7.12 -1.17
CA SER A 156 6.09 -7.49 0.02
C SER A 156 7.37 -6.68 0.13
N GLY A 157 8.10 -6.50 -0.98
CA GLY A 157 9.31 -5.69 -1.03
C GLY A 157 9.04 -4.21 -0.81
N ALA A 158 8.01 -3.67 -1.46
CA ALA A 158 7.62 -2.27 -1.32
C ALA A 158 7.20 -1.92 0.11
N VAL A 159 6.41 -2.81 0.75
CA VAL A 159 5.99 -2.66 2.16
C VAL A 159 7.16 -2.77 3.12
N PHE A 160 8.08 -3.72 2.91
CA PHE A 160 9.32 -3.79 3.69
C PHE A 160 10.10 -2.48 3.59
N GLY A 161 10.28 -1.98 2.37
CA GLY A 161 11.04 -0.75 2.12
C GLY A 161 10.41 0.47 2.77
N ASP A 162 9.11 0.63 2.62
CA ASP A 162 8.33 1.69 3.25
C ASP A 162 8.48 1.63 4.78
N LYS A 163 8.25 0.47 5.38
CA LYS A 163 8.37 0.25 6.83
C LYS A 163 9.75 0.58 7.39
N MET A 164 10.83 0.28 6.66
CA MET A 164 12.21 0.45 7.14
C MET A 164 12.83 1.79 6.77
N SER A 165 12.15 2.62 6.01
CA SER A 165 12.65 3.91 5.58
C SER A 165 12.40 5.01 6.63
N PRO A 166 13.42 5.81 6.98
CA PRO A 166 13.22 7.01 7.79
C PRO A 166 12.46 8.13 7.04
N LEU A 167 12.28 7.97 5.73
CA LEU A 167 11.53 8.91 4.88
C LEU A 167 10.05 8.55 4.79
N SER A 168 9.65 7.38 5.28
CA SER A 168 8.26 6.90 5.22
C SER A 168 7.34 7.68 6.14
N ASP A 169 6.19 8.07 5.59
CA ASP A 169 5.16 8.76 6.35
C ASP A 169 4.57 7.87 7.45
N SER A 170 4.37 6.58 7.19
CA SER A 170 3.82 5.62 8.16
C SER A 170 4.77 5.38 9.32
N THR A 171 6.06 5.20 9.05
CA THR A 171 7.10 5.01 10.06
C THR A 171 7.25 6.25 10.96
N ASN A 172 7.24 7.44 10.35
CA ASN A 172 7.24 8.70 11.08
C ASN A 172 5.98 8.86 11.94
N LEU A 173 4.81 8.53 11.39
CA LEU A 173 3.54 8.62 12.10
C LEU A 173 3.50 7.66 13.31
N SER A 174 3.89 6.40 13.12
CA SER A 174 3.88 5.40 14.19
C SER A 174 4.80 5.79 15.33
N SER A 175 5.99 6.34 15.01
CA SER A 175 6.91 6.86 16.02
C SER A 175 6.35 8.07 16.75
N ALA A 176 5.72 9.01 16.03
CA ALA A 176 5.11 10.22 16.61
C ALA A 176 3.92 9.89 17.50
N VAL A 177 3.02 9.00 17.07
CA VAL A 177 1.82 8.60 17.85
C VAL A 177 2.22 7.91 19.15
N ALA A 178 3.27 7.09 19.12
CA ALA A 178 3.79 6.43 20.32
C ALA A 178 4.72 7.33 21.15
N GLU A 179 5.10 8.52 20.66
CA GLU A 179 6.10 9.42 21.27
C GLU A 179 7.47 8.73 21.44
N SER A 180 7.91 8.03 20.41
CA SER A 180 9.22 7.37 20.36
C SER A 180 10.17 8.10 19.40
N GLU A 181 11.48 7.94 19.60
CA GLU A 181 12.47 8.47 18.68
C GLU A 181 12.52 7.61 17.41
N LEU A 182 12.58 8.25 16.22
CA LEU A 182 12.42 7.60 14.92
C LEU A 182 13.45 6.49 14.65
N PHE A 183 14.74 6.75 14.86
CA PHE A 183 15.76 5.75 14.56
C PHE A 183 15.77 4.61 15.57
N ALA A 184 15.42 4.89 16.83
CA ALA A 184 15.21 3.85 17.83
C ALA A 184 13.99 2.99 17.48
N HIS A 185 12.92 3.60 16.95
CA HIS A 185 11.74 2.91 16.43
C HIS A 185 12.12 1.96 15.27
N ILE A 186 12.82 2.47 14.24
CA ILE A 186 13.29 1.65 13.09
C ILE A 186 14.14 0.49 13.60
N LYS A 187 15.08 0.74 14.51
CA LYS A 187 15.90 -0.32 15.11
C LYS A 187 15.07 -1.34 15.90
N ASN A 188 14.03 -0.90 16.60
CA ASN A 188 13.15 -1.80 17.36
C ASN A 188 12.25 -2.64 16.44
N MET A 189 11.83 -2.09 15.29
CA MET A 189 11.05 -2.82 14.29
C MET A 189 11.80 -4.02 13.70
N MET A 190 13.14 -4.04 13.72
CA MET A 190 13.95 -5.14 13.20
C MET A 190 13.58 -6.49 13.83
N TRP A 191 13.05 -6.52 15.05
CA TRP A 191 12.61 -7.74 15.72
C TRP A 191 11.43 -8.45 15.05
N SER A 192 10.54 -7.74 14.39
CA SER A 192 9.48 -8.33 13.54
C SER A 192 9.89 -8.36 12.07
N THR A 193 10.63 -7.37 11.61
CA THR A 193 10.95 -7.16 10.21
C THR A 193 11.98 -8.14 9.66
N ILE A 194 13.08 -8.38 10.38
CA ILE A 194 14.13 -9.31 9.91
C ILE A 194 13.61 -10.74 9.77
N PRO A 195 12.94 -11.33 10.78
CA PRO A 195 12.38 -12.67 10.61
C PRO A 195 11.37 -12.74 9.46
N SER A 196 10.49 -11.73 9.34
CA SER A 196 9.51 -11.68 8.23
C SER A 196 10.20 -11.59 6.88
N PHE A 197 11.26 -10.79 6.75
CA PHE A 197 12.03 -10.66 5.52
C PHE A 197 12.70 -11.98 5.13
N VAL A 198 13.38 -12.63 6.06
CA VAL A 198 14.10 -13.89 5.80
C VAL A 198 13.13 -15.00 5.39
N VAL A 199 12.01 -15.15 6.12
CA VAL A 199 11.01 -16.16 5.77
C VAL A 199 10.36 -15.84 4.43
N SER A 200 10.01 -14.57 4.15
CA SER A 200 9.46 -14.16 2.85
C SER A 200 10.42 -14.43 1.71
N PHE A 201 11.71 -14.13 1.88
CA PHE A 201 12.75 -14.42 0.89
C PHE A 201 12.84 -15.91 0.58
N ILE A 202 12.85 -16.77 1.61
CA ILE A 202 12.88 -18.22 1.46
C ILE A 202 11.63 -18.73 0.74
N LEU A 203 10.45 -18.22 1.09
CA LEU A 203 9.20 -18.60 0.43
C LEU A 203 9.18 -18.19 -1.04
N PHE A 204 9.65 -16.98 -1.38
CA PHE A 204 9.79 -16.57 -2.78
C PHE A 204 10.83 -17.39 -3.52
N TRP A 205 11.90 -17.80 -2.87
CA TRP A 205 12.90 -18.66 -3.48
C TRP A 205 12.31 -20.05 -3.80
N ILE A 206 11.64 -20.68 -2.84
CA ILE A 206 11.03 -22.02 -3.03
C ILE A 206 9.97 -21.97 -4.13
N LEU A 207 9.10 -20.96 -4.13
CA LEU A 207 8.03 -20.82 -5.13
C LEU A 207 8.53 -20.35 -6.48
N GLY A 208 9.66 -19.64 -6.54
CA GLY A 208 10.30 -19.19 -7.77
C GLY A 208 11.04 -20.30 -8.50
N SER A 209 11.64 -21.25 -7.78
CA SER A 209 12.40 -22.35 -8.37
C SER A 209 11.56 -23.36 -9.15
N SER A 210 10.23 -23.35 -9.00
CA SER A 210 9.33 -24.26 -9.69
C SER A 210 8.88 -23.79 -11.09
N GLY A 211 9.24 -22.57 -11.49
CA GLY A 211 8.87 -22.01 -12.80
C GLY A 211 9.89 -22.35 -13.88
N GLN A 212 9.48 -23.08 -14.93
CA GLN A 212 10.31 -23.22 -16.14
C GLN A 212 10.32 -21.88 -16.88
N MET A 213 11.50 -21.29 -17.03
CA MET A 213 11.72 -20.11 -17.87
C MET A 213 11.53 -20.46 -19.34
N ASP A 214 10.67 -19.74 -20.02
CA ASP A 214 10.61 -19.78 -21.48
C ASP A 214 11.54 -18.69 -22.05
N LEU A 215 12.82 -19.07 -22.26
CA LEU A 215 13.83 -18.18 -22.81
C LEU A 215 13.42 -17.64 -24.19
N THR A 216 12.73 -18.44 -24.98
CA THR A 216 12.28 -18.06 -26.35
C THR A 216 11.23 -16.93 -26.27
N LYS A 217 10.36 -16.97 -25.26
CA LYS A 217 9.36 -15.93 -25.01
C LYS A 217 10.01 -14.63 -24.53
N ILE A 218 11.04 -14.72 -23.70
CA ILE A 218 11.82 -13.56 -23.25
C ILE A 218 12.51 -12.88 -24.40
N GLU A 219 13.24 -13.64 -25.23
CA GLU A 219 13.93 -13.12 -26.41
C GLU A 219 12.94 -12.49 -27.40
N ARG A 220 11.81 -13.14 -27.65
CA ARG A 220 10.74 -12.60 -28.48
C ARG A 220 10.18 -11.29 -27.92
N THR A 221 9.88 -11.23 -26.63
CA THR A 221 9.36 -10.01 -25.98
C THR A 221 10.41 -8.90 -26.05
N SER A 222 11.67 -9.21 -25.76
CA SER A 222 12.77 -8.25 -25.85
C SER A 222 12.92 -7.68 -27.25
N SER A 223 12.87 -8.55 -28.28
CA SER A 223 12.96 -8.10 -29.68
C SER A 223 11.78 -7.22 -30.09
N ILE A 224 10.56 -7.55 -29.68
CA ILE A 224 9.36 -6.73 -29.94
C ILE A 224 9.47 -5.37 -29.27
N LEU A 225 9.93 -5.33 -28.00
CA LEU A 225 10.14 -4.06 -27.27
C LEU A 225 11.17 -3.19 -27.99
N GLN A 226 12.31 -3.76 -28.41
CA GLN A 226 13.36 -3.04 -29.12
C GLN A 226 12.94 -2.54 -30.51
N GLN A 227 12.05 -3.25 -31.21
CA GLN A 227 11.54 -2.84 -32.52
C GLN A 227 10.49 -1.73 -32.46
N HIS A 228 9.65 -1.70 -31.44
CA HIS A 228 8.47 -0.83 -31.41
C HIS A 228 8.59 0.32 -30.38
N LEU A 229 9.55 0.25 -29.47
CA LEU A 229 9.71 1.22 -28.40
C LEU A 229 11.15 1.71 -28.29
N VAL A 230 11.31 2.91 -27.73
CA VAL A 230 12.63 3.47 -27.49
C VAL A 230 13.29 2.76 -26.32
N ILE A 231 14.35 2.02 -26.59
CA ILE A 231 15.19 1.41 -25.55
C ILE A 231 16.48 2.22 -25.47
N SER A 232 16.72 2.87 -24.33
CA SER A 232 17.84 3.78 -24.18
C SER A 232 18.37 3.81 -22.75
N TRP A 233 19.66 4.04 -22.62
CA TRP A 233 20.31 4.31 -21.31
C TRP A 233 19.81 5.60 -20.65
N TRP A 234 19.26 6.54 -21.40
CA TRP A 234 18.60 7.74 -20.85
C TRP A 234 17.40 7.42 -19.97
N ALA A 235 16.84 6.22 -20.09
CA ALA A 235 15.76 5.71 -19.22
C ALA A 235 16.14 5.71 -17.72
N ILE A 236 17.43 5.66 -17.40
CA ILE A 236 17.92 5.68 -16.02
C ILE A 236 17.80 7.07 -15.37
N VAL A 237 17.76 8.15 -16.17
CA VAL A 237 17.76 9.54 -15.67
C VAL A 237 16.55 9.83 -14.77
N PRO A 238 15.29 9.55 -15.16
CA PRO A 238 14.13 9.78 -14.28
C PRO A 238 14.19 8.95 -12.99
N ILE A 239 14.77 7.74 -13.04
CA ILE A 239 14.95 6.88 -11.86
C ILE A 239 15.98 7.51 -10.91
N ILE A 240 17.13 7.92 -11.42
CA ILE A 240 18.15 8.61 -10.62
C ILE A 240 17.59 9.90 -10.03
N LEU A 241 16.84 10.67 -10.83
CA LEU A 241 16.21 11.91 -10.36
C LEU A 241 15.26 11.65 -9.19
N MET A 242 14.47 10.58 -9.25
CA MET A 242 13.58 10.17 -8.17
C MET A 242 14.37 9.80 -6.90
N LEU A 243 15.47 9.05 -7.04
CA LEU A 243 16.36 8.70 -5.92
C LEU A 243 17.04 9.93 -5.32
N ILE A 244 17.47 10.90 -6.16
CA ILE A 244 18.04 12.18 -5.70
C ILE A 244 16.99 12.98 -4.92
N CYS A 245 15.75 13.07 -5.41
CA CYS A 245 14.67 13.76 -4.71
C CYS A 245 14.42 13.11 -3.35
N ALA A 246 14.35 11.77 -3.28
CA ALA A 246 14.20 11.04 -2.04
C ALA A 246 15.37 11.31 -1.08
N TRP A 247 16.61 11.24 -1.56
CA TRP A 247 17.80 11.55 -0.75
C TRP A 247 17.81 12.99 -0.23
N ARG A 248 17.32 13.95 -1.04
CA ARG A 248 17.13 15.35 -0.64
C ARG A 248 15.89 15.57 0.24
N LYS A 249 15.14 14.51 0.60
CA LYS A 249 13.92 14.58 1.40
C LYS A 249 12.82 15.47 0.78
N ILE A 250 12.77 15.53 -0.54
CA ILE A 250 11.70 16.24 -1.25
C ILE A 250 10.41 15.41 -1.12
N PRO A 251 9.27 16.01 -0.71
CA PRO A 251 8.00 15.30 -0.59
C PRO A 251 7.55 14.63 -1.90
N ALA A 252 6.67 13.61 -1.80
CA ALA A 252 6.25 12.79 -2.94
C ALA A 252 5.63 13.61 -4.09
N ILE A 253 4.74 14.56 -3.80
CA ILE A 253 4.08 15.38 -4.83
C ILE A 253 5.08 16.20 -5.66
N PRO A 254 5.95 17.04 -5.10
CA PRO A 254 6.99 17.73 -5.87
C PRO A 254 7.92 16.76 -6.63
N THR A 255 8.28 15.63 -6.04
CA THR A 255 9.10 14.60 -6.69
C THR A 255 8.42 14.06 -7.94
N LEU A 256 7.13 13.76 -7.89
CA LEU A 256 6.36 13.29 -9.04
C LEU A 256 6.26 14.37 -10.11
N PHE A 257 6.01 15.64 -9.75
CA PHE A 257 6.00 16.75 -10.72
C PHE A 257 7.34 16.94 -11.43
N ILE A 258 8.46 16.92 -10.68
CA ILE A 258 9.81 17.03 -11.25
C ILE A 258 10.05 15.87 -12.24
N ASN A 259 9.63 14.66 -11.86
CA ASN A 259 9.80 13.47 -12.69
C ASN A 259 8.91 13.50 -13.95
N ILE A 260 7.66 13.93 -13.83
CA ILE A 260 6.75 14.15 -14.96
C ILE A 260 7.36 15.19 -15.92
N ALA A 261 7.81 16.35 -15.41
CA ALA A 261 8.42 17.40 -16.22
C ALA A 261 9.67 16.91 -16.95
N ALA A 262 10.57 16.22 -16.26
CA ALA A 262 11.77 15.63 -16.85
C ALA A 262 11.42 14.61 -17.93
N THR A 263 10.42 13.77 -17.71
CA THR A 263 9.97 12.76 -18.67
C THR A 263 9.32 13.41 -19.91
N VAL A 264 8.52 14.45 -19.72
CA VAL A 264 7.94 15.23 -20.85
C VAL A 264 9.03 15.85 -21.70
N ILE A 265 10.04 16.49 -21.08
CA ILE A 265 11.20 17.02 -21.80
C ILE A 265 11.91 15.91 -22.57
N MET A 266 12.12 14.76 -21.95
CA MET A 266 12.74 13.61 -22.59
C MET A 266 11.95 13.13 -23.81
N ILE A 267 10.61 13.07 -23.75
CA ILE A 267 9.74 12.71 -24.89
C ILE A 267 9.94 13.66 -26.05
N PHE A 268 9.99 14.98 -25.83
CA PHE A 268 10.22 15.96 -26.89
C PHE A 268 11.65 15.94 -27.45
N ILE A 269 12.65 15.57 -26.64
CA ILE A 269 14.03 15.38 -27.13
C ILE A 269 14.09 14.15 -28.06
N ILE A 270 13.44 13.05 -27.67
CA ILE A 270 13.42 11.80 -28.45
C ILE A 270 12.56 11.96 -29.70
N ASN A 271 11.43 12.64 -29.62
CA ASN A 271 10.54 12.90 -30.74
C ASN A 271 10.12 14.38 -30.79
N PRO A 272 10.90 15.24 -31.47
CA PRO A 272 10.59 16.67 -31.57
C PRO A 272 9.25 17.00 -32.22
N HIS A 273 8.67 16.06 -32.99
CA HIS A 273 7.38 16.22 -33.64
C HIS A 273 6.20 15.67 -32.80
N PHE A 274 6.44 15.26 -31.56
CA PHE A 274 5.36 14.79 -30.69
C PHE A 274 4.37 15.92 -30.40
N SER A 275 3.10 15.74 -30.77
CA SER A 275 2.12 16.82 -30.66
C SER A 275 1.64 17.02 -29.22
N ILE A 276 1.30 18.25 -28.86
CA ILE A 276 0.71 18.59 -27.55
C ILE A 276 -0.60 17.84 -27.33
N THR A 277 -1.41 17.62 -28.38
CA THR A 277 -2.64 16.83 -28.31
C THR A 277 -2.34 15.37 -27.95
N ALA A 278 -1.28 14.78 -28.54
CA ALA A 278 -0.85 13.42 -28.20
C ALA A 278 -0.35 13.35 -26.74
N LEU A 279 0.38 14.35 -26.28
CA LEU A 279 0.81 14.46 -24.89
C LEU A 279 -0.39 14.53 -23.93
N ASN A 280 -1.38 15.37 -24.25
CA ASN A 280 -2.61 15.46 -23.44
C ASN A 280 -3.33 14.10 -23.37
N ASN A 281 -3.49 13.42 -24.51
CA ASN A 281 -4.12 12.10 -24.55
C ASN A 281 -3.32 11.06 -23.75
N LEU A 282 -2.00 11.11 -23.83
CA LEU A 282 -1.11 10.23 -23.07
C LEU A 282 -1.27 10.44 -21.55
N ILE A 283 -1.30 11.68 -21.10
CA ILE A 283 -1.49 12.03 -19.68
C ILE A 283 -2.88 11.62 -19.20
N MET A 284 -3.91 11.87 -20.00
CA MET A 284 -5.31 11.58 -19.60
C MET A 284 -5.65 10.09 -19.69
N ASN A 285 -5.32 9.44 -20.80
CA ASN A 285 -5.78 8.09 -21.11
C ASN A 285 -4.69 7.02 -21.05
N GLY A 286 -3.43 7.43 -20.81
CA GLY A 286 -2.28 6.53 -20.73
C GLY A 286 -1.73 6.13 -22.09
N PHE A 287 -0.76 5.23 -22.03
CA PHE A 287 -0.11 4.67 -23.21
C PHE A 287 -0.95 3.51 -23.76
N VAL A 288 -1.11 3.46 -25.08
CA VAL A 288 -1.79 2.38 -25.80
C VAL A 288 -0.76 1.72 -26.72
N ALA A 289 -0.34 0.53 -26.36
CA ALA A 289 0.61 -0.24 -27.17
C ALA A 289 -0.04 -0.78 -28.44
N LYS A 290 0.71 -0.71 -29.55
CA LYS A 290 0.30 -1.21 -30.86
C LYS A 290 1.45 -2.03 -31.44
N THR A 291 1.72 -3.18 -30.84
CA THR A 291 2.73 -4.13 -31.31
C THR A 291 2.04 -5.34 -31.97
N SER A 292 2.83 -6.21 -32.59
CA SER A 292 2.35 -7.46 -33.18
C SER A 292 1.96 -8.54 -32.19
N ASP A 293 2.24 -8.34 -30.88
CA ASP A 293 1.99 -9.32 -29.82
C ASP A 293 0.96 -8.79 -28.82
N SER A 294 -0.16 -9.51 -28.68
CA SER A 294 -1.26 -9.15 -27.82
C SER A 294 -0.88 -9.14 -26.33
N SER A 295 0.06 -10.00 -25.91
CA SER A 295 0.55 -10.05 -24.53
C SER A 295 1.35 -8.79 -24.19
N VAL A 296 2.23 -8.36 -25.10
CA VAL A 296 2.99 -7.10 -24.94
C VAL A 296 2.03 -5.91 -24.95
N ASN A 297 1.03 -5.91 -25.82
CA ASN A 297 0.03 -4.84 -25.86
C ASN A 297 -0.76 -4.75 -24.57
N SER A 298 -1.24 -5.86 -24.01
CA SER A 298 -1.97 -5.86 -22.74
C SER A 298 -1.10 -5.43 -21.55
N LEU A 299 0.19 -5.72 -21.59
CA LEU A 299 1.14 -5.37 -20.57
C LEU A 299 1.44 -3.86 -20.53
N LEU A 300 1.61 -3.26 -21.71
CA LEU A 300 2.04 -1.87 -21.86
C LEU A 300 0.88 -0.88 -22.06
N THR A 301 -0.34 -1.32 -22.37
CA THR A 301 -1.52 -0.44 -22.43
C THR A 301 -1.96 -0.10 -21.00
N ARG A 302 -1.31 0.90 -20.42
CA ARG A 302 -1.48 1.28 -19.01
C ARG A 302 -1.24 2.77 -18.77
N GLY A 303 -1.59 3.19 -17.55
CA GLY A 303 -1.42 4.56 -17.07
C GLY A 303 -2.55 5.48 -17.49
N GLY A 304 -2.29 6.78 -17.39
CA GLY A 304 -3.27 7.83 -17.56
C GLY A 304 -4.08 8.14 -16.31
N ILE A 305 -4.45 9.41 -16.17
CA ILE A 305 -5.28 9.88 -15.03
C ILE A 305 -6.58 9.09 -14.97
N SER A 306 -7.21 8.83 -16.12
CA SER A 306 -8.49 8.12 -16.22
C SER A 306 -8.44 6.71 -15.60
N SER A 307 -7.30 6.01 -15.69
CA SER A 307 -7.15 4.67 -15.11
C SER A 307 -7.19 4.67 -13.57
N MET A 308 -6.88 5.79 -12.94
CA MET A 308 -6.87 5.91 -11.48
C MET A 308 -8.21 6.39 -10.91
N MET A 309 -9.17 6.83 -11.74
CA MET A 309 -10.43 7.42 -11.26
C MET A 309 -11.31 6.42 -10.49
N GLY A 310 -11.33 5.16 -10.87
CA GLY A 310 -12.00 4.10 -10.09
C GLY A 310 -11.44 4.00 -8.69
N THR A 311 -10.11 3.92 -8.56
CA THR A 311 -9.42 3.88 -7.26
C THR A 311 -9.70 5.16 -6.44
N VAL A 312 -9.69 6.34 -7.07
CA VAL A 312 -10.03 7.61 -6.41
C VAL A 312 -11.47 7.60 -5.87
N ALA A 313 -12.43 7.13 -6.67
CA ALA A 313 -13.82 7.00 -6.24
C ALA A 313 -13.96 6.03 -5.05
N LEU A 314 -13.25 4.90 -5.08
CA LEU A 314 -13.23 3.95 -3.98
C LEU A 314 -12.64 4.57 -2.70
N ILE A 315 -11.53 5.28 -2.81
CA ILE A 315 -10.88 5.96 -1.68
C ILE A 315 -11.83 6.97 -1.03
N ILE A 316 -12.46 7.82 -1.84
CA ILE A 316 -13.43 8.82 -1.36
C ILE A 316 -14.57 8.12 -0.62
N SER A 317 -15.10 7.04 -1.19
CA SER A 317 -16.22 6.29 -0.60
C SER A 317 -15.83 5.60 0.70
N THR A 318 -14.68 4.91 0.72
CA THR A 318 -14.20 4.17 1.90
C THR A 318 -13.85 5.12 3.05
N LEU A 319 -13.20 6.25 2.75
CA LEU A 319 -12.86 7.23 3.78
C LEU A 319 -14.09 8.03 4.25
N SER A 320 -15.10 8.17 3.41
CA SER A 320 -16.42 8.68 3.87
C SER A 320 -17.03 7.75 4.90
N LEU A 321 -17.00 6.43 4.67
CA LEU A 321 -17.44 5.43 5.64
C LEU A 321 -16.63 5.53 6.93
N GLY A 322 -15.32 5.50 6.83
CA GLY A 322 -14.40 5.61 7.96
C GLY A 322 -14.61 6.87 8.79
N GLY A 323 -14.71 8.02 8.13
CA GLY A 323 -14.96 9.31 8.79
C GLY A 323 -16.30 9.36 9.53
N MET A 324 -17.35 8.77 8.97
CA MET A 324 -18.64 8.64 9.65
C MET A 324 -18.55 7.70 10.87
N LEU A 325 -17.87 6.54 10.74
CA LEU A 325 -17.67 5.61 11.86
C LEU A 325 -16.93 6.28 13.03
N MET A 326 -15.95 7.14 12.72
CA MET A 326 -15.23 7.93 13.70
C MET A 326 -16.11 9.03 14.31
N LYS A 327 -16.81 9.80 13.47
CA LYS A 327 -17.67 10.92 13.90
C LYS A 327 -18.76 10.49 14.87
N PHE A 328 -19.31 9.30 14.64
CA PHE A 328 -20.31 8.71 15.51
C PHE A 328 -19.72 7.94 16.70
N ASN A 329 -18.39 7.93 16.88
CA ASN A 329 -17.64 7.21 17.91
C ASN A 329 -17.88 5.70 17.91
N ILE A 330 -18.24 5.09 16.77
CA ILE A 330 -18.53 3.64 16.67
C ILE A 330 -17.25 2.85 16.90
N VAL A 331 -16.15 3.19 16.21
CA VAL A 331 -14.85 2.52 16.37
C VAL A 331 -14.32 2.70 17.79
N GLN A 332 -14.37 3.90 18.34
CA GLN A 332 -13.89 4.18 19.68
C GLN A 332 -14.67 3.41 20.74
N SER A 333 -16.02 3.37 20.65
CA SER A 333 -16.87 2.62 21.58
C SER A 333 -16.63 1.10 21.52
N ALA A 334 -16.23 0.57 20.36
CA ALA A 334 -15.84 -0.82 20.21
C ALA A 334 -14.46 -1.13 20.84
N MET A 335 -13.55 -0.16 20.91
CA MET A 335 -12.19 -0.38 21.45
C MET A 335 -12.08 -0.12 22.96
N GLU A 336 -12.82 0.86 23.46
CA GLU A 336 -12.71 1.35 24.86
C GLU A 336 -12.83 0.25 25.95
N PRO A 337 -13.73 -0.72 25.87
CA PRO A 337 -13.83 -1.79 26.88
C PRO A 337 -12.65 -2.76 26.85
N LEU A 338 -12.03 -2.97 25.68
CA LEU A 338 -10.92 -3.92 25.54
C LEU A 338 -9.71 -3.52 26.38
N VAL A 339 -9.44 -2.21 26.48
CA VAL A 339 -8.29 -1.66 27.22
C VAL A 339 -8.27 -2.06 28.70
N LYS A 340 -9.46 -2.22 29.32
CA LYS A 340 -9.58 -2.47 30.77
C LYS A 340 -9.08 -3.84 31.21
N TYR A 341 -9.09 -4.83 30.31
CA TYR A 341 -8.79 -6.24 30.63
C TYR A 341 -7.38 -6.67 30.25
N LEU A 342 -6.58 -5.80 29.61
CA LEU A 342 -5.28 -6.13 29.04
C LEU A 342 -4.15 -5.90 30.05
N LYS A 343 -3.87 -6.92 30.88
CA LYS A 343 -2.81 -6.86 31.90
C LYS A 343 -1.50 -7.55 31.49
N LYS A 344 -1.51 -8.42 30.48
CA LYS A 344 -0.34 -9.17 30.01
C LYS A 344 0.22 -8.55 28.73
N PRO A 345 1.57 -8.41 28.58
CA PRO A 345 2.19 -7.80 27.41
C PRO A 345 1.76 -8.44 26.09
N GLY A 346 1.83 -9.79 25.99
CA GLY A 346 1.43 -10.51 24.78
C GLY A 346 -0.02 -10.28 24.39
N CYS A 347 -0.95 -10.26 25.36
CA CYS A 347 -2.36 -10.00 25.11
C CYS A 347 -2.58 -8.55 24.64
N LEU A 348 -1.93 -7.57 25.27
CA LEU A 348 -2.02 -6.17 24.88
C LEU A 348 -1.50 -5.95 23.46
N ILE A 349 -0.35 -6.51 23.13
CA ILE A 349 0.25 -6.44 21.78
C ILE A 349 -0.67 -7.07 20.75
N THR A 350 -1.16 -8.28 21.01
CA THR A 350 -2.08 -8.98 20.08
C THR A 350 -3.35 -8.17 19.83
N VAL A 351 -3.98 -7.65 20.88
CA VAL A 351 -5.20 -6.85 20.73
C VAL A 351 -4.93 -5.54 20.01
N THR A 352 -3.79 -4.89 20.24
CA THR A 352 -3.41 -3.67 19.52
C THR A 352 -3.23 -3.94 18.03
N ILE A 353 -2.55 -5.04 17.65
CA ILE A 353 -2.38 -5.47 16.25
C ILE A 353 -3.74 -5.76 15.61
N LEU A 354 -4.57 -6.58 16.26
CA LEU A 354 -5.90 -6.91 15.75
C LEU A 354 -6.79 -5.67 15.60
N SER A 355 -6.67 -4.71 16.51
CA SER A 355 -7.39 -3.44 16.40
C SER A 355 -6.94 -2.63 15.18
N GLY A 356 -5.64 -2.56 14.89
CA GLY A 356 -5.11 -1.93 13.68
C GLY A 356 -5.63 -2.62 12.40
N ILE A 357 -5.62 -3.96 12.37
CA ILE A 357 -6.17 -4.76 11.27
C ILE A 357 -7.67 -4.50 11.10
N CYS A 358 -8.45 -4.52 12.19
CA CYS A 358 -9.87 -4.23 12.13
C CYS A 358 -10.17 -2.81 11.61
N ILE A 359 -9.39 -1.81 12.04
CA ILE A 359 -9.57 -0.44 11.54
C ILE A 359 -9.25 -0.38 10.04
N ASN A 360 -8.19 -1.05 9.57
CA ASN A 360 -7.93 -1.17 8.13
C ASN A 360 -9.13 -1.78 7.38
N LEU A 361 -9.75 -2.82 7.92
CA LEU A 361 -10.93 -3.45 7.32
C LEU A 361 -12.12 -2.49 7.24
N PHE A 362 -12.35 -1.66 8.26
CA PHE A 362 -13.51 -0.78 8.33
C PHE A 362 -13.30 0.60 7.71
N VAL A 363 -12.07 1.12 7.81
CA VAL A 363 -11.73 2.48 7.37
C VAL A 363 -10.94 2.47 6.07
N GLY A 364 -10.22 1.38 5.77
CA GLY A 364 -9.45 1.19 4.54
C GLY A 364 -8.20 2.08 4.41
N GLU A 365 -7.75 2.68 5.54
CA GLU A 365 -6.69 3.68 5.50
C GLU A 365 -5.66 3.47 6.62
N GLN A 366 -4.38 3.50 6.27
CA GLN A 366 -3.28 3.15 7.18
C GLN A 366 -3.06 4.16 8.32
N TYR A 367 -3.22 5.47 8.09
CA TYR A 367 -2.91 6.47 9.13
C TYR A 367 -3.88 6.36 10.30
N LEU A 368 -5.17 6.14 10.02
CA LEU A 368 -6.18 5.94 11.06
C LEU A 368 -5.98 4.62 11.80
N SER A 369 -5.51 3.60 11.09
CA SER A 369 -5.19 2.28 11.67
C SER A 369 -3.98 2.31 12.61
N VAL A 370 -3.15 3.35 12.51
CA VAL A 370 -2.05 3.64 13.44
C VAL A 370 -2.51 4.58 14.56
N ILE A 371 -3.18 5.69 14.22
CA ILE A 371 -3.53 6.74 15.17
C ILE A 371 -4.54 6.24 16.23
N LEU A 372 -5.59 5.54 15.80
CA LEU A 372 -6.66 5.15 16.71
C LEU A 372 -6.21 4.13 17.76
N PRO A 373 -5.58 3.00 17.40
CA PRO A 373 -5.04 2.08 18.40
C PRO A 373 -3.95 2.71 19.24
N GLY A 374 -3.09 3.54 18.64
CA GLY A 374 -2.05 4.24 19.37
C GLY A 374 -2.61 5.09 20.51
N ARG A 375 -3.61 5.93 20.24
CA ARG A 375 -4.28 6.74 21.26
C ARG A 375 -5.04 5.90 22.28
N ALA A 376 -5.72 4.83 21.82
CA ALA A 376 -6.54 4.00 22.71
C ALA A 376 -5.69 3.18 23.70
N PHE A 377 -4.58 2.60 23.24
CA PHE A 377 -3.80 1.65 24.04
C PHE A 377 -2.58 2.26 24.74
N LYS A 378 -2.13 3.47 24.39
CA LYS A 378 -0.92 4.09 24.95
C LYS A 378 -0.87 4.00 26.48
N SER A 379 -1.93 4.42 27.17
CA SER A 379 -2.00 4.38 28.64
C SER A 379 -1.93 2.94 29.21
N ALA A 380 -2.34 1.93 28.45
CA ALA A 380 -2.21 0.54 28.87
C ALA A 380 -0.76 0.04 28.76
N TYR A 381 -0.02 0.45 27.70
CA TYR A 381 1.41 0.17 27.58
C TYR A 381 2.20 0.79 28.72
N ASP A 382 1.91 2.06 29.08
CA ASP A 382 2.55 2.74 30.20
C ASP A 382 2.29 2.04 31.53
N LYS A 383 1.04 1.63 31.79
CA LYS A 383 0.64 0.95 33.04
C LYS A 383 1.35 -0.40 33.26
N ILE A 384 1.65 -1.14 32.21
CA ILE A 384 2.37 -2.41 32.34
C ILE A 384 3.87 -2.25 32.19
N GLY A 385 4.38 -1.03 32.02
CA GLY A 385 5.81 -0.73 31.94
C GLY A 385 6.46 -1.00 30.60
N LEU A 386 5.70 -1.16 29.51
CA LEU A 386 6.25 -1.25 28.16
C LEU A 386 6.70 0.12 27.66
N ALA A 387 7.87 0.16 27.00
CA ALA A 387 8.38 1.40 26.42
C ALA A 387 7.53 1.83 25.19
N PRO A 388 7.50 3.14 24.87
CA PRO A 388 6.88 3.68 23.65
C PRO A 388 7.30 2.96 22.37
N LEU A 389 8.54 2.46 22.31
CA LEU A 389 9.09 1.67 21.21
C LEU A 389 8.33 0.36 20.96
N ALA A 390 7.79 -0.27 22.01
CA ALA A 390 6.98 -1.47 21.84
C ALA A 390 5.64 -1.13 21.17
N LEU A 391 5.01 -0.02 21.58
CA LEU A 391 3.78 0.46 20.95
C LEU A 391 4.01 0.86 19.50
N SER A 392 5.02 1.69 19.20
CA SER A 392 5.27 2.16 17.83
C SER A 392 5.49 1.02 16.83
N ARG A 393 6.24 -0.03 17.21
CA ARG A 393 6.41 -1.23 16.38
C ARG A 393 5.08 -1.93 16.09
N VAL A 394 4.26 -2.11 17.12
CA VAL A 394 2.98 -2.82 17.02
C VAL A 394 1.99 -2.06 16.14
N LEU A 395 2.02 -0.72 16.22
CA LEU A 395 1.19 0.15 15.36
C LEU A 395 1.57 0.01 13.88
N GLU A 396 2.86 -0.08 13.58
CA GLU A 396 3.34 -0.30 12.22
C GLU A 396 2.95 -1.69 11.71
N ASP A 397 3.17 -2.74 12.51
CA ASP A 397 2.89 -4.12 12.14
C ASP A 397 1.39 -4.42 11.97
N GLY A 398 0.52 -3.81 12.77
CA GLY A 398 -0.94 -4.01 12.68
C GLY A 398 -1.67 -2.98 11.81
N GLY A 399 -1.11 -1.78 11.67
CA GLY A 399 -1.74 -0.68 10.94
C GLY A 399 -1.26 -0.57 9.49
N SER A 400 -0.01 -0.17 9.30
CA SER A 400 0.50 0.22 7.98
C SER A 400 0.76 -0.99 7.07
N VAL A 401 1.42 -2.02 7.56
CA VAL A 401 1.84 -3.20 6.79
C VAL A 401 0.66 -3.97 6.17
N ILE A 402 -0.50 -3.94 6.82
CA ILE A 402 -1.70 -4.69 6.42
C ILE A 402 -2.54 -3.97 5.36
N ASN A 403 -2.36 -2.66 5.17
CA ASN A 403 -3.26 -1.86 4.31
C ASN A 403 -3.34 -2.36 2.86
N TYR A 404 -2.24 -2.93 2.33
CA TYR A 404 -2.22 -3.52 0.98
C TYR A 404 -3.03 -4.81 0.83
N LEU A 405 -3.47 -5.43 1.94
CA LEU A 405 -4.25 -6.66 1.92
C LEU A 405 -5.76 -6.43 1.85
N ILE A 406 -6.21 -5.19 1.97
CA ILE A 406 -7.64 -4.85 2.02
C ILE A 406 -8.15 -4.50 0.62
N PRO A 407 -9.10 -5.27 0.05
CA PRO A 407 -9.56 -5.07 -1.33
C PRO A 407 -10.21 -3.71 -1.58
N TRP A 408 -10.87 -3.15 -0.57
CA TRP A 408 -11.50 -1.81 -0.60
C TRP A 408 -10.65 -0.74 0.10
N GLY A 409 -9.46 -1.11 0.57
CA GLY A 409 -8.51 -0.16 1.17
C GLY A 409 -7.74 0.64 0.13
N VAL A 410 -7.23 1.78 0.57
CA VAL A 410 -6.47 2.73 -0.27
C VAL A 410 -5.28 2.04 -0.94
N ALA A 411 -4.42 1.36 -0.17
CA ALA A 411 -3.20 0.77 -0.71
C ALA A 411 -3.47 -0.53 -1.51
N GLY A 412 -4.42 -1.35 -1.06
CA GLY A 412 -4.80 -2.58 -1.77
C GLY A 412 -5.36 -2.28 -3.16
N SER A 413 -6.33 -1.35 -3.23
CA SER A 413 -6.93 -0.93 -4.51
C SER A 413 -5.91 -0.31 -5.45
N PHE A 414 -5.00 0.51 -4.91
CA PHE A 414 -3.91 1.09 -5.69
C PHE A 414 -2.99 0.01 -6.30
N ALA A 415 -2.53 -0.93 -5.49
CA ALA A 415 -1.66 -2.01 -5.97
C ALA A 415 -2.37 -2.86 -7.02
N ALA A 416 -3.65 -3.19 -6.80
CA ALA A 416 -4.45 -3.94 -7.76
C ALA A 416 -4.63 -3.19 -9.09
N SER A 417 -4.97 -1.91 -9.05
CA SER A 417 -5.11 -1.06 -10.25
C SER A 417 -3.78 -0.90 -10.99
N THR A 418 -2.69 -0.71 -10.25
CA THR A 418 -1.36 -0.47 -10.82
C THR A 418 -0.78 -1.72 -11.49
N LEU A 419 -0.88 -2.89 -10.83
CA LEU A 419 -0.33 -4.14 -11.34
C LEU A 419 -1.31 -4.92 -12.20
N GLY A 420 -2.60 -4.56 -12.19
CA GLY A 420 -3.65 -5.27 -12.93
C GLY A 420 -3.96 -6.66 -12.35
N VAL A 421 -3.72 -6.86 -11.04
CA VAL A 421 -3.97 -8.12 -10.33
C VAL A 421 -4.89 -7.85 -9.15
N PRO A 422 -6.04 -8.54 -9.02
CA PRO A 422 -6.96 -8.34 -7.91
C PRO A 422 -6.30 -8.61 -6.55
N VAL A 423 -6.68 -7.85 -5.51
CA VAL A 423 -6.12 -7.98 -4.16
C VAL A 423 -6.21 -9.42 -3.66
N LEU A 424 -7.37 -10.05 -3.80
CA LEU A 424 -7.60 -11.43 -3.34
C LEU A 424 -6.68 -12.45 -4.02
N ALA A 425 -6.21 -12.17 -5.25
CA ALA A 425 -5.29 -13.05 -5.95
C ALA A 425 -3.86 -12.95 -5.39
N PHE A 426 -3.34 -11.74 -5.12
CA PHE A 426 -1.99 -11.56 -4.60
C PHE A 426 -1.89 -11.66 -3.07
N LEU A 427 -2.99 -11.50 -2.33
CA LEU A 427 -3.01 -11.53 -0.86
C LEU A 427 -2.28 -12.73 -0.26
N PRO A 428 -2.49 -13.99 -0.73
CA PRO A 428 -1.81 -15.15 -0.15
C PRO A 428 -0.29 -15.12 -0.33
N PHE A 429 0.21 -14.31 -1.27
CA PHE A 429 1.61 -14.21 -1.65
C PHE A 429 2.29 -12.93 -1.12
N THR A 430 1.60 -12.09 -0.38
CA THR A 430 2.19 -10.92 0.29
C THR A 430 2.83 -11.33 1.61
N PHE A 431 3.82 -12.22 1.54
CA PHE A 431 4.37 -12.90 2.70
C PHE A 431 4.88 -11.93 3.77
N PHE A 432 5.56 -10.85 3.39
CA PHE A 432 6.07 -9.89 4.36
C PHE A 432 4.96 -9.24 5.18
N SER A 433 3.87 -8.82 4.51
CA SER A 433 2.72 -8.21 5.17
C SER A 433 1.97 -9.18 6.09
N LEU A 434 1.89 -10.46 5.70
CA LEU A 434 1.25 -11.49 6.51
C LEU A 434 2.09 -11.89 7.73
N LEU A 435 3.41 -11.99 7.56
CA LEU A 435 4.32 -12.48 8.59
C LEU A 435 4.69 -11.42 9.64
N SER A 436 4.75 -10.13 9.25
CA SER A 436 5.19 -9.05 10.13
C SER A 436 4.34 -8.93 11.42
N PRO A 437 3.00 -8.92 11.36
CA PRO A 437 2.17 -8.97 12.56
C PRO A 437 2.36 -10.24 13.39
N VAL A 438 2.55 -11.39 12.73
CA VAL A 438 2.74 -12.68 13.40
C VAL A 438 4.02 -12.67 14.25
N PHE A 439 5.16 -12.22 13.68
CA PHE A 439 6.40 -12.10 14.43
C PHE A 439 6.33 -11.06 15.53
N SER A 440 5.55 -9.98 15.34
CA SER A 440 5.32 -9.01 16.41
C SER A 440 4.50 -9.61 17.57
N ILE A 441 3.49 -10.44 17.29
CA ILE A 441 2.74 -11.18 18.29
C ILE A 441 3.65 -12.18 19.02
N ILE A 442 4.46 -12.96 18.28
CA ILE A 442 5.43 -13.90 18.88
C ILE A 442 6.39 -13.16 19.82
N SER A 443 6.94 -12.00 19.39
CA SER A 443 7.77 -11.16 20.25
C SER A 443 7.02 -10.72 21.51
N GLY A 444 5.73 -10.36 21.36
CA GLY A 444 4.87 -9.97 22.49
C GLY A 444 4.63 -11.07 23.51
N VAL A 445 4.43 -12.31 23.05
CA VAL A 445 4.14 -13.46 23.90
C VAL A 445 5.43 -14.01 24.56
N THR A 446 6.52 -14.07 23.80
CA THR A 446 7.81 -14.60 24.28
C THR A 446 8.62 -13.59 25.08
N GLY A 447 8.35 -12.30 24.95
CA GLY A 447 9.16 -11.22 25.53
C GLY A 447 10.43 -10.89 24.74
N ILE A 448 10.75 -11.64 23.68
CA ILE A 448 11.97 -11.44 22.88
C ILE A 448 11.85 -10.12 22.09
N GLY A 449 12.84 -9.24 22.25
CA GLY A 449 12.85 -7.93 21.57
C GLY A 449 11.87 -6.90 22.13
N LEU A 450 11.18 -7.18 23.22
CA LEU A 450 10.37 -6.20 23.92
C LEU A 450 11.25 -5.18 24.64
N LYS A 451 10.85 -3.91 24.53
CA LYS A 451 11.48 -2.81 25.26
C LYS A 451 10.61 -2.41 26.43
N TRP A 452 11.23 -2.29 27.60
CA TRP A 452 10.59 -1.89 28.84
C TRP A 452 10.98 -0.46 29.20
N SER A 453 10.07 0.27 29.80
CA SER A 453 10.37 1.59 30.35
C SER A 453 11.30 1.46 31.56
N LYS A 454 12.30 2.35 31.67
CA LYS A 454 13.23 2.35 32.81
C LYS A 454 12.61 2.80 34.14
N LYS A 455 11.38 3.28 34.13
CA LYS A 455 10.60 3.66 35.33
C LYS A 455 9.19 3.13 35.20
N PRO A 456 8.70 2.29 36.11
CA PRO A 456 7.26 2.14 36.27
C PRO A 456 6.72 3.50 36.69
N THR A 457 5.86 4.11 35.90
CA THR A 457 5.09 5.27 36.34
C THR A 457 4.22 4.81 37.51
N LYS A 458 4.51 5.36 38.69
CA LYS A 458 3.69 5.19 39.90
C LYS A 458 2.28 5.72 39.71
#